data_ff141ebe09af8b55ba7c01b2dda6b2ed
#
_entry.id   ff141ebe09af8b55ba7c01b2dda6b2ed
#
_cell.length_a   1.000
_cell.length_b   1.000
_cell.length_c   1.000
_cell.angle_alpha   90.00
_cell.angle_beta   90.00
_cell.angle_gamma   90.00
#
_symmetry.space_group_name_H-M   'P 1'
#
loop_
_entity.id
_entity.type
_entity.pdbx_description
1 polymer ?
#
loop_
_entity_poly.entity_id
_entity_poly.type
_entity_poly.pdbx_seq_one_letter_code
_entity_poly.pdbx_strand_id
1 'polypeptide(L)'
;MNKGYIKVVLALLSVTGYMQNLAFASEQDPSTNSSNGTSTQVLSANPEEAKQAAAIMADVLNIAKKHSKQTKEYTVYDKIDDVTLYLKEVNDDEIGLIEFTIPNPDSYANVVDLIWNPNGAVHVDEKFIEGSTPQTYNENLVIIQQRYKSVLGNSQRYYHALAGKFELSENETAIVMASSNMNDHDGYYTNSKYVNPIVESINSFCPDINSQEDIRKGKLYKMYINLMAFFIKKEPKGVKITHLSSVDANVSWPLSLAAGKAKATKMFNFVKLRDIFKKE
;
A
#
# COMPACT_ATOMS: atom_id res chain seq x y z
N MET A 1 -14.85 -6.56 27.99
CA MET A 1 -14.70 -6.52 26.52
C MET A 1 -14.07 -5.18 26.13
N ASN A 2 -13.00 -5.20 25.37
CA ASN A 2 -12.18 -4.02 25.10
C ASN A 2 -12.87 -3.14 24.03
N LYS A 3 -13.09 -1.85 24.33
CA LYS A 3 -13.79 -0.89 23.43
C LYS A 3 -13.21 -0.81 22.02
N GLY A 4 -11.94 -1.18 21.83
CA GLY A 4 -11.28 -1.26 20.52
C GLY A 4 -11.79 -2.40 19.64
N TYR A 5 -12.16 -3.53 20.24
CA TYR A 5 -12.67 -4.71 19.53
C TYR A 5 -14.08 -4.45 18.94
N ILE A 6 -14.90 -3.66 19.65
CA ILE A 6 -16.25 -3.32 19.20
C ILE A 6 -16.23 -2.41 17.97
N LYS A 7 -15.26 -1.48 17.87
CA LYS A 7 -15.14 -0.58 16.71
C LYS A 7 -14.68 -1.31 15.44
N VAL A 8 -13.78 -2.28 15.58
CA VAL A 8 -13.32 -3.12 14.43
C VAL A 8 -14.47 -4.02 13.95
N VAL A 9 -15.27 -4.58 14.87
CA VAL A 9 -16.43 -5.41 14.52
C VAL A 9 -17.52 -4.56 13.88
N LEU A 10 -17.74 -3.31 14.32
CA LEU A 10 -18.71 -2.38 13.71
C LEU A 10 -18.26 -1.91 12.31
N ALA A 11 -16.95 -1.70 12.08
CA ALA A 11 -16.42 -1.41 10.75
C ALA A 11 -16.59 -2.60 9.78
N LEU A 12 -16.41 -3.84 10.27
CA LEU A 12 -16.67 -5.05 9.50
C LEU A 12 -18.17 -5.25 9.21
N LEU A 13 -19.05 -4.88 10.14
CA LEU A 13 -20.52 -4.95 9.95
C LEU A 13 -21.02 -3.87 8.98
N SER A 14 -20.39 -2.69 8.92
CA SER A 14 -20.73 -1.67 7.92
C SER A 14 -20.35 -2.09 6.49
N VAL A 15 -19.25 -2.81 6.31
CA VAL A 15 -18.87 -3.40 5.02
C VAL A 15 -19.87 -4.46 4.56
N THR A 16 -20.36 -5.32 5.46
CA THR A 16 -21.39 -6.32 5.12
C THR A 16 -22.75 -5.71 4.83
N GLY A 17 -23.14 -4.61 5.52
CA GLY A 17 -24.39 -3.88 5.27
C GLY A 17 -24.39 -3.16 3.91
N TYR A 18 -23.22 -2.63 3.48
CA TYR A 18 -23.07 -1.97 2.19
C TYR A 18 -23.16 -2.97 1.01
N MET A 19 -22.67 -4.19 1.20
CA MET A 19 -22.74 -5.26 0.18
C MET A 19 -24.18 -5.76 -0.05
N GLN A 20 -25.06 -5.71 0.95
CA GLN A 20 -26.47 -6.07 0.79
C GLN A 20 -27.24 -5.03 -0.03
N ASN A 21 -26.90 -3.74 0.05
CA ASN A 21 -27.56 -2.69 -0.73
C ASN A 21 -27.12 -2.68 -2.22
N LEU A 22 -25.93 -3.20 -2.56
CA LEU A 22 -25.49 -3.35 -3.95
C LEU A 22 -26.19 -4.48 -4.68
N ALA A 23 -26.64 -5.52 -3.97
CA ALA A 23 -27.38 -6.65 -4.56
C ALA A 23 -28.81 -6.30 -4.99
N PHE A 24 -29.42 -5.23 -4.46
CA PHE A 24 -30.78 -4.79 -4.81
C PHE A 24 -30.86 -3.75 -5.93
N ALA A 25 -29.71 -3.25 -6.41
CA ALA A 25 -29.67 -2.21 -7.46
C ALA A 25 -29.51 -2.76 -8.89
N SER A 26 -29.51 -4.08 -9.11
CA SER A 26 -29.23 -4.69 -10.41
C SER A 26 -30.45 -5.19 -11.21
N GLU A 27 -31.67 -4.85 -10.80
CA GLU A 27 -32.87 -5.15 -11.59
C GLU A 27 -33.56 -3.86 -12.04
N GLN A 28 -33.10 -3.28 -13.17
CA GLN A 28 -33.93 -2.51 -14.09
C GLN A 28 -33.32 -2.53 -15.50
N ASP A 29 -34.19 -2.86 -16.45
CA ASP A 29 -33.99 -3.14 -17.86
C ASP A 29 -33.48 -1.95 -18.72
N PRO A 30 -32.91 -2.21 -19.92
CA PRO A 30 -32.15 -1.23 -20.69
C PRO A 30 -33.02 -0.42 -21.66
N SER A 31 -32.83 0.88 -21.69
CA SER A 31 -33.15 1.66 -22.88
C SER A 31 -31.97 2.54 -23.30
N THR A 32 -31.57 2.31 -24.54
CA THR A 32 -30.63 3.00 -25.39
C THR A 32 -30.50 4.51 -25.20
N ASN A 33 -29.26 5.02 -25.08
CA ASN A 33 -28.74 6.03 -25.99
C ASN A 33 -27.21 6.21 -25.88
N SER A 34 -26.62 6.35 -27.04
CA SER A 34 -25.22 6.48 -27.39
C SER A 34 -24.62 7.80 -26.94
N SER A 35 -23.47 7.76 -26.21
CA SER A 35 -22.43 8.79 -26.29
C SER A 35 -21.08 8.26 -25.83
N ASN A 36 -20.04 8.44 -26.63
CA ASN A 36 -18.66 8.04 -26.42
C ASN A 36 -18.08 8.64 -25.12
N GLY A 37 -17.85 7.81 -24.14
CA GLY A 37 -17.01 8.08 -22.99
C GLY A 37 -16.27 6.79 -22.67
N THR A 38 -14.96 6.85 -22.55
CA THR A 38 -14.10 5.73 -22.17
C THR A 38 -14.52 5.24 -20.78
N SER A 39 -15.47 4.32 -20.74
CA SER A 39 -15.89 3.66 -19.49
C SER A 39 -14.83 2.64 -19.12
N THR A 40 -14.05 2.93 -18.10
CA THR A 40 -13.33 1.92 -17.34
C THR A 40 -14.38 0.92 -16.84
N GLN A 41 -14.45 -0.26 -17.45
CA GLN A 41 -15.29 -1.34 -16.95
C GLN A 41 -14.80 -1.67 -15.54
N VAL A 42 -15.59 -1.27 -14.54
CA VAL A 42 -15.49 -1.81 -13.18
C VAL A 42 -15.97 -3.27 -13.30
N LEU A 43 -15.02 -4.20 -13.49
CA LEU A 43 -15.29 -5.62 -13.35
C LEU A 43 -15.85 -5.81 -11.93
N SER A 44 -17.09 -6.31 -11.81
CA SER A 44 -17.69 -6.57 -10.51
C SER A 44 -16.79 -7.57 -9.78
N ALA A 45 -16.13 -7.10 -8.72
CA ALA A 45 -15.26 -7.95 -7.92
C ALA A 45 -16.05 -9.14 -7.38
N ASN A 46 -15.48 -10.35 -7.46
CA ASN A 46 -16.07 -11.52 -6.85
C ASN A 46 -16.32 -11.25 -5.36
N PRO A 47 -17.56 -11.34 -4.84
CA PRO A 47 -17.88 -11.02 -3.44
C PRO A 47 -17.06 -11.82 -2.43
N GLU A 48 -16.73 -13.08 -2.72
CA GLU A 48 -15.88 -13.90 -1.85
C GLU A 48 -14.43 -13.42 -1.85
N GLU A 49 -13.90 -13.00 -3.00
CA GLU A 49 -12.57 -12.41 -3.10
C GLU A 49 -12.50 -11.09 -2.33
N ALA A 50 -13.53 -10.22 -2.45
CA ALA A 50 -13.62 -8.98 -1.70
C ALA A 50 -13.66 -9.22 -0.19
N LYS A 51 -14.41 -10.23 0.27
CA LYS A 51 -14.48 -10.63 1.68
C LYS A 51 -13.14 -11.16 2.19
N GLN A 52 -12.47 -12.00 1.40
CA GLN A 52 -11.13 -12.49 1.72
C GLN A 52 -10.13 -11.34 1.80
N ALA A 53 -10.12 -10.43 0.81
CA ALA A 53 -9.27 -9.25 0.80
C ALA A 53 -9.48 -8.37 2.04
N ALA A 54 -10.73 -8.12 2.46
CA ALA A 54 -11.04 -7.34 3.65
C ALA A 54 -10.54 -8.00 4.94
N ALA A 55 -10.69 -9.32 5.07
CA ALA A 55 -10.20 -10.08 6.23
C ALA A 55 -8.67 -10.02 6.31
N ILE A 56 -7.97 -10.21 5.19
CA ILE A 56 -6.52 -10.11 5.11
C ILE A 56 -6.05 -8.71 5.49
N MET A 57 -6.67 -7.64 4.96
CA MET A 57 -6.24 -6.28 5.26
C MET A 57 -6.47 -5.88 6.72
N ALA A 58 -7.47 -6.46 7.39
CA ALA A 58 -7.63 -6.31 8.83
C ALA A 58 -6.46 -6.95 9.60
N ASP A 59 -5.95 -8.10 9.15
CA ASP A 59 -4.77 -8.75 9.74
C ASP A 59 -3.49 -7.93 9.45
N VAL A 60 -3.29 -7.46 8.21
CA VAL A 60 -2.19 -6.57 7.84
C VAL A 60 -2.16 -5.33 8.75
N LEU A 61 -3.31 -4.71 9.01
CA LEU A 61 -3.42 -3.58 9.93
C LEU A 61 -2.98 -3.95 11.35
N ASN A 62 -3.37 -5.12 11.86
CA ASN A 62 -2.97 -5.57 13.19
C ASN A 62 -1.46 -5.81 13.28
N ILE A 63 -0.86 -6.42 12.25
CA ILE A 63 0.58 -6.62 12.14
C ILE A 63 1.29 -5.26 12.08
N ALA A 64 0.83 -4.34 11.23
CA ALA A 64 1.39 -3.00 11.13
C ALA A 64 1.33 -2.24 12.46
N LYS A 65 0.22 -2.29 13.19
CA LYS A 65 0.08 -1.70 14.54
C LYS A 65 1.08 -2.26 15.54
N LYS A 66 1.39 -3.56 15.45
CA LYS A 66 2.40 -4.19 16.30
C LYS A 66 3.80 -3.64 16.05
N HIS A 67 4.12 -3.41 14.76
CA HIS A 67 5.44 -2.91 14.35
C HIS A 67 5.55 -1.38 14.30
N SER A 68 4.46 -0.62 14.42
CA SER A 68 4.49 0.85 14.42
C SER A 68 5.07 1.48 15.69
N LYS A 69 5.33 0.68 16.72
CA LYS A 69 5.91 1.15 17.98
C LYS A 69 7.39 0.82 18.00
N GLN A 70 8.23 1.84 18.20
CA GLN A 70 9.64 1.64 18.45
C GLN A 70 9.83 0.83 19.74
N THR A 71 10.55 -0.27 19.64
CA THR A 71 10.89 -1.16 20.75
C THR A 71 12.41 -1.36 20.81
N LYS A 72 12.89 -2.11 21.81
CA LYS A 72 14.33 -2.47 21.93
C LYS A 72 14.86 -3.29 20.74
N GLU A 73 13.97 -3.87 19.94
CA GLU A 73 14.32 -4.67 18.75
C GLU A 73 14.66 -3.81 17.53
N TYR A 74 14.33 -2.50 17.56
CA TYR A 74 14.69 -1.56 16.52
C TYR A 74 16.08 -0.98 16.77
N THR A 75 16.94 -1.03 15.76
CA THR A 75 18.27 -0.43 15.75
C THR A 75 18.30 0.79 14.84
N VAL A 76 19.09 1.80 15.19
CA VAL A 76 19.30 2.96 14.31
C VAL A 76 20.09 2.53 13.08
N TYR A 77 19.54 2.76 11.90
CA TYR A 77 20.19 2.50 10.64
C TYR A 77 20.80 3.76 10.02
N ASP A 78 20.02 4.85 9.97
CA ASP A 78 20.45 6.12 9.36
C ASP A 78 19.67 7.29 9.99
N LYS A 79 20.20 8.50 9.81
CA LYS A 79 19.56 9.71 10.30
C LYS A 79 19.78 10.86 9.32
N ILE A 80 18.70 11.50 8.90
CA ILE A 80 18.72 12.71 8.09
C ILE A 80 17.95 13.80 8.86
N ASP A 81 18.64 14.88 9.19
CA ASP A 81 18.13 15.98 10.02
C ASP A 81 17.58 15.46 11.36
N ASP A 82 16.30 15.69 11.63
CA ASP A 82 15.59 15.25 12.83
C ASP A 82 14.90 13.89 12.70
N VAL A 83 14.95 13.28 11.51
CA VAL A 83 14.29 12.00 11.23
C VAL A 83 15.29 10.86 11.29
N THR A 84 14.99 9.86 12.10
CA THR A 84 15.81 8.64 12.25
C THR A 84 15.08 7.47 11.60
N LEU A 85 15.79 6.73 10.76
CA LEU A 85 15.37 5.43 10.24
C LEU A 85 15.85 4.33 11.18
N TYR A 86 14.92 3.57 11.66
CA TYR A 86 15.16 2.37 12.47
C TYR A 86 14.88 1.13 11.64
N LEU A 87 15.66 0.08 11.85
CA LEU A 87 15.43 -1.25 11.27
C LEU A 87 15.19 -2.27 12.36
N LYS A 88 14.32 -3.22 12.07
CA LYS A 88 14.03 -4.40 12.89
C LYS A 88 13.98 -5.62 11.97
N GLU A 89 14.69 -6.68 12.35
CA GLU A 89 14.63 -7.98 11.69
C GLU A 89 13.36 -8.74 12.08
N VAL A 90 12.68 -9.30 11.07
CA VAL A 90 11.46 -10.11 11.23
C VAL A 90 11.48 -11.21 10.17
N ASN A 91 11.59 -12.48 10.60
CA ASN A 91 11.55 -13.65 9.71
C ASN A 91 12.57 -13.54 8.54
N ASP A 92 13.82 -13.22 8.84
CA ASP A 92 14.92 -13.04 7.88
C ASP A 92 14.72 -11.86 6.89
N ASP A 93 13.77 -10.96 7.16
CA ASP A 93 13.59 -9.71 6.43
C ASP A 93 13.61 -8.50 7.39
N GLU A 94 13.70 -7.30 6.84
CA GLU A 94 13.82 -6.08 7.62
C GLU A 94 12.59 -5.19 7.46
N ILE A 95 12.08 -4.69 8.59
CA ILE A 95 11.07 -3.62 8.63
C ILE A 95 11.77 -2.31 8.98
N GLY A 96 11.70 -1.34 8.08
CA GLY A 96 12.08 0.04 8.36
C GLY A 96 10.95 0.80 9.03
N LEU A 97 11.31 1.69 9.97
CA LEU A 97 10.40 2.59 10.68
C LEU A 97 10.97 4.01 10.67
N ILE A 98 10.18 4.98 10.21
CA ILE A 98 10.43 6.41 10.40
C ILE A 98 9.21 7.09 11.01
N GLU A 99 9.45 8.16 11.77
CA GLU A 99 8.42 9.06 12.26
C GLU A 99 8.81 10.51 11.96
N PHE A 100 7.85 11.29 11.51
CA PHE A 100 8.03 12.72 11.28
C PHE A 100 6.70 13.47 11.40
N THR A 101 6.77 14.80 11.54
CA THR A 101 5.57 15.64 11.64
C THR A 101 5.60 16.71 10.55
N ILE A 102 4.49 16.87 9.85
CA ILE A 102 4.20 17.98 8.94
C ILE A 102 3.64 19.12 9.79
N PRO A 103 4.28 20.32 9.86
CA PRO A 103 3.87 21.41 10.79
C PRO A 103 2.64 22.19 10.28
N ASN A 104 1.61 21.47 9.84
CA ASN A 104 0.35 22.02 9.35
C ASN A 104 -0.80 21.03 9.66
N PRO A 105 -1.54 21.19 10.77
CA PRO A 105 -2.62 20.28 11.13
C PRO A 105 -3.80 20.30 10.14
N ASP A 106 -3.96 21.38 9.37
CA ASP A 106 -5.05 21.52 8.39
C ASP A 106 -4.80 20.69 7.13
N SER A 107 -3.56 20.23 6.91
CA SER A 107 -3.20 19.39 5.78
C SER A 107 -3.60 17.90 5.92
N TYR A 108 -4.19 17.50 7.05
CA TYR A 108 -4.47 16.09 7.36
C TYR A 108 -5.21 15.36 6.23
N ALA A 109 -6.33 15.88 5.76
CA ALA A 109 -7.11 15.25 4.70
C ALA A 109 -6.30 15.14 3.39
N ASN A 110 -5.62 16.21 2.99
CA ASN A 110 -4.80 16.24 1.78
C ASN A 110 -3.61 15.26 1.85
N VAL A 111 -3.03 15.07 3.03
CA VAL A 111 -1.95 14.07 3.25
C VAL A 111 -2.50 12.66 3.10
N VAL A 112 -3.68 12.38 3.68
CA VAL A 112 -4.35 11.08 3.52
C VAL A 112 -4.65 10.81 2.05
N ASP A 113 -5.22 11.77 1.35
CA ASP A 113 -5.59 11.64 -0.06
C ASP A 113 -4.35 11.44 -0.95
N LEU A 114 -3.27 12.17 -0.70
CA LEU A 114 -2.02 12.02 -1.46
C LEU A 114 -1.42 10.63 -1.27
N ILE A 115 -1.36 10.11 -0.04
CA ILE A 115 -0.79 8.79 0.25
C ILE A 115 -1.70 7.67 -0.28
N TRP A 116 -3.03 7.86 -0.26
CA TRP A 116 -3.98 6.89 -0.82
C TRP A 116 -3.99 6.86 -2.34
N ASN A 117 -3.69 7.98 -3.00
CA ASN A 117 -3.64 8.06 -4.46
C ASN A 117 -2.50 7.17 -5.01
N PRO A 118 -2.77 6.21 -5.92
CA PRO A 118 -1.73 5.37 -6.51
C PRO A 118 -0.63 6.18 -7.22
N ASN A 119 -0.92 7.40 -7.68
CA ASN A 119 0.03 8.33 -8.28
C ASN A 119 0.67 9.31 -7.30
N GLY A 120 0.31 9.30 -6.02
CA GLY A 120 0.81 10.25 -5.03
C GLY A 120 2.34 10.25 -4.86
N ALA A 121 2.97 9.11 -5.10
CA ALA A 121 4.43 8.98 -5.04
C ALA A 121 5.19 9.89 -6.03
N VAL A 122 4.55 10.41 -7.08
CA VAL A 122 5.15 11.37 -8.04
C VAL A 122 5.68 12.63 -7.37
N HIS A 123 5.07 13.03 -6.27
CA HIS A 123 5.44 14.25 -5.54
C HIS A 123 6.67 14.09 -4.64
N VAL A 124 7.04 12.84 -4.30
CA VAL A 124 8.11 12.56 -3.34
C VAL A 124 9.25 11.72 -3.92
N ASP A 125 9.00 10.87 -4.92
CA ASP A 125 10.00 9.95 -5.48
C ASP A 125 10.24 10.20 -6.97
N GLU A 126 11.41 10.73 -7.31
CA GLU A 126 11.84 11.00 -8.70
C GLU A 126 11.96 9.73 -9.58
N LYS A 127 12.03 8.57 -8.96
CA LYS A 127 12.07 7.28 -9.68
C LYS A 127 10.67 6.76 -10.00
N PHE A 128 9.62 7.35 -9.43
CA PHE A 128 8.24 6.98 -9.71
C PHE A 128 7.91 7.27 -11.19
N ILE A 129 7.16 6.37 -11.83
CA ILE A 129 6.72 6.51 -13.22
C ILE A 129 5.22 6.72 -13.27
N GLU A 130 4.48 5.73 -12.76
CA GLU A 130 3.01 5.76 -12.77
C GLU A 130 2.43 4.81 -11.71
N GLY A 131 1.19 5.06 -11.34
CA GLY A 131 0.39 4.19 -10.49
C GLY A 131 -1.00 3.98 -11.09
N SER A 132 -1.58 2.84 -10.81
CA SER A 132 -2.94 2.49 -11.21
C SER A 132 -3.63 1.61 -10.18
N THR A 133 -4.93 1.44 -10.34
CA THR A 133 -5.76 0.56 -9.52
C THR A 133 -6.39 -0.49 -10.42
N PRO A 134 -5.70 -1.62 -10.68
CA PRO A 134 -6.21 -2.66 -11.57
C PRO A 134 -7.46 -3.36 -11.04
N GLN A 135 -7.67 -3.36 -9.72
CA GLN A 135 -8.85 -3.96 -9.08
C GLN A 135 -9.34 -3.08 -7.94
N THR A 136 -10.64 -2.82 -7.89
CA THR A 136 -11.32 -2.09 -6.81
C THR A 136 -12.39 -2.96 -6.19
N TYR A 137 -12.29 -3.22 -4.88
CA TYR A 137 -13.33 -3.91 -4.11
C TYR A 137 -14.32 -2.92 -3.49
N ASN A 138 -13.81 -1.79 -2.98
CA ASN A 138 -14.57 -0.62 -2.56
C ASN A 138 -13.62 0.61 -2.49
N GLU A 139 -14.11 1.76 -2.06
CA GLU A 139 -13.35 3.02 -1.97
C GLU A 139 -12.12 2.96 -1.03
N ASN A 140 -12.12 1.99 -0.09
CA ASN A 140 -11.08 1.82 0.92
C ASN A 140 -10.32 0.49 0.80
N LEU A 141 -10.58 -0.31 -0.25
CA LEU A 141 -9.97 -1.61 -0.47
C LEU A 141 -9.74 -1.86 -1.96
N VAL A 142 -8.48 -1.86 -2.36
CA VAL A 142 -8.08 -1.93 -3.77
C VAL A 142 -6.82 -2.78 -3.95
N ILE A 143 -6.58 -3.24 -5.17
CA ILE A 143 -5.23 -3.64 -5.58
C ILE A 143 -4.62 -2.45 -6.31
N ILE A 144 -3.45 -2.03 -5.87
CA ILE A 144 -2.66 -0.99 -6.55
C ILE A 144 -1.50 -1.61 -7.32
N GLN A 145 -1.14 -0.95 -8.40
CA GLN A 145 0.10 -1.17 -9.12
C GLN A 145 0.88 0.13 -9.12
N GLN A 146 2.20 0.04 -8.87
CA GLN A 146 3.10 1.19 -9.07
C GLN A 146 4.34 0.76 -9.83
N ARG A 147 4.85 1.67 -10.68
CA ARG A 147 6.03 1.49 -11.51
C ARG A 147 7.11 2.49 -11.17
N TYR A 148 8.36 2.03 -11.23
CA TYR A 148 9.52 2.81 -10.87
C TYR A 148 10.67 2.57 -11.85
N LYS A 149 11.49 3.60 -12.07
CA LYS A 149 12.79 3.43 -12.70
C LYS A 149 13.70 2.60 -11.78
N SER A 150 14.40 1.64 -12.32
CA SER A 150 15.40 0.89 -11.55
C SER A 150 16.51 1.83 -11.06
N VAL A 151 17.03 1.55 -9.88
CA VAL A 151 18.24 2.24 -9.38
C VAL A 151 19.47 1.82 -10.18
N LEU A 152 19.42 0.64 -10.79
CA LEU A 152 20.49 0.05 -11.57
C LEU A 152 20.03 -0.15 -13.02
N GLY A 153 20.65 0.58 -13.96
CA GLY A 153 20.37 0.49 -15.39
C GLY A 153 19.07 1.18 -15.84
N ASN A 154 18.66 0.91 -17.07
CA ASN A 154 17.49 1.53 -17.71
C ASN A 154 16.21 0.71 -17.57
N SER A 155 16.20 -0.35 -16.78
CA SER A 155 15.04 -1.19 -16.58
C SER A 155 13.98 -0.51 -15.69
N GLN A 156 12.75 -0.97 -15.80
CA GLN A 156 11.67 -0.57 -14.91
C GLN A 156 11.34 -1.71 -13.95
N ARG A 157 10.79 -1.33 -12.81
CA ARG A 157 10.29 -2.25 -11.79
C ARG A 157 8.86 -1.91 -11.45
N TYR A 158 8.10 -2.93 -11.05
CA TYR A 158 6.71 -2.75 -10.65
C TYR A 158 6.37 -3.66 -9.48
N TYR A 159 5.28 -3.37 -8.82
CA TYR A 159 4.63 -4.27 -7.88
C TYR A 159 3.11 -4.16 -7.99
N HIS A 160 2.44 -5.24 -7.57
CA HIS A 160 1.04 -5.23 -7.19
C HIS A 160 0.95 -5.45 -5.68
N ALA A 161 0.06 -4.71 -5.02
CA ALA A 161 -0.20 -4.87 -3.60
C ALA A 161 -1.69 -4.67 -3.31
N LEU A 162 -2.24 -5.51 -2.44
CA LEU A 162 -3.51 -5.25 -1.81
C LEU A 162 -3.34 -4.09 -0.83
N ALA A 163 -4.19 -3.08 -0.92
CA ALA A 163 -4.15 -1.86 -0.14
C ALA A 163 -5.47 -1.61 0.58
N GLY A 164 -5.39 -1.22 1.85
CA GLY A 164 -6.54 -0.89 2.68
C GLY A 164 -6.36 0.44 3.39
N LYS A 165 -7.42 1.27 3.40
CA LYS A 165 -7.51 2.52 4.14
C LYS A 165 -8.49 2.36 5.29
N PHE A 166 -8.07 2.71 6.51
CA PHE A 166 -8.83 2.52 7.74
C PHE A 166 -8.88 3.80 8.55
N GLU A 167 -10.07 4.29 8.81
CA GLU A 167 -10.30 5.36 9.77
C GLU A 167 -10.22 4.77 11.19
N LEU A 168 -9.16 5.08 11.92
CA LEU A 168 -8.95 4.60 13.31
C LEU A 168 -9.67 5.50 14.32
N SER A 169 -9.80 6.79 13.98
CA SER A 169 -10.58 7.81 14.69
C SER A 169 -10.83 9.01 13.76
N GLU A 170 -11.56 10.03 14.21
CA GLU A 170 -11.74 11.29 13.46
C GLU A 170 -10.42 11.99 13.07
N ASN A 171 -9.35 11.73 13.83
CA ASN A 171 -8.05 12.36 13.68
C ASN A 171 -6.93 11.38 13.33
N GLU A 172 -7.25 10.13 12.97
CA GLU A 172 -6.23 9.13 12.69
C GLU A 172 -6.70 8.15 11.60
N THR A 173 -5.93 8.07 10.52
CA THR A 173 -6.11 7.12 9.41
C THR A 173 -4.88 6.24 9.28
N ALA A 174 -5.10 4.95 9.03
CA ALA A 174 -4.06 4.03 8.62
C ALA A 174 -4.28 3.62 7.16
N ILE A 175 -3.19 3.65 6.36
CA ILE A 175 -3.13 3.09 5.02
C ILE A 175 -2.11 1.96 5.08
N VAL A 176 -2.51 0.75 4.72
CA VAL A 176 -1.65 -0.43 4.79
C VAL A 176 -1.67 -1.20 3.49
N MET A 177 -0.55 -1.82 3.14
CA MET A 177 -0.37 -2.54 1.89
C MET A 177 0.47 -3.79 2.09
N ALA A 178 0.16 -4.85 1.36
CA ALA A 178 0.99 -6.04 1.27
C ALA A 178 0.81 -6.74 -0.08
N SER A 179 1.87 -7.36 -0.58
CA SER A 179 1.86 -8.15 -1.80
C SER A 179 1.67 -9.64 -1.49
N SER A 180 0.96 -10.32 -2.38
CA SER A 180 0.96 -11.77 -2.51
C SER A 180 1.53 -12.18 -3.87
N ASN A 181 1.57 -13.47 -4.14
CA ASN A 181 1.91 -13.99 -5.46
C ASN A 181 0.68 -13.91 -6.40
N MET A 182 0.22 -12.69 -6.69
CA MET A 182 -0.90 -12.45 -7.60
C MET A 182 -0.60 -12.95 -9.00
N ASN A 183 -1.62 -13.50 -9.69
CA ASN A 183 -1.52 -13.91 -11.08
C ASN A 183 -1.69 -12.69 -12.00
N ASP A 184 -0.62 -11.99 -12.28
CA ASP A 184 -0.58 -10.82 -13.16
C ASP A 184 -0.04 -11.14 -14.56
N HIS A 185 0.06 -12.43 -14.89
CA HIS A 185 0.53 -12.94 -16.18
C HIS A 185 1.92 -12.40 -16.57
N ASP A 186 2.79 -12.14 -15.57
CA ASP A 186 4.14 -11.68 -15.82
C ASP A 186 4.90 -12.65 -16.72
N GLY A 187 5.38 -12.17 -17.86
CA GLY A 187 6.18 -12.94 -18.81
C GLY A 187 7.64 -13.13 -18.39
N TYR A 188 8.08 -12.47 -17.31
CA TYR A 188 9.41 -12.69 -16.77
C TYR A 188 9.43 -13.98 -15.95
N TYR A 189 9.98 -15.03 -16.55
CA TYR A 189 10.03 -16.33 -15.91
C TYR A 189 10.94 -16.34 -14.69
N THR A 190 10.36 -16.58 -13.51
CA THR A 190 11.10 -16.87 -12.27
C THR A 190 10.70 -18.25 -11.77
N ASN A 191 11.69 -19.08 -11.41
CA ASN A 191 11.45 -20.43 -10.87
C ASN A 191 10.90 -20.42 -9.44
N SER A 192 10.88 -19.27 -8.76
CA SER A 192 10.49 -19.16 -7.36
C SER A 192 9.14 -18.47 -7.23
N LYS A 193 8.21 -19.13 -6.53
CA LYS A 193 6.97 -18.52 -6.09
C LYS A 193 7.27 -17.60 -4.91
N TYR A 194 6.84 -16.32 -5.00
CA TYR A 194 6.94 -15.41 -3.88
C TYR A 194 6.05 -15.86 -2.72
N VAL A 195 6.60 -15.78 -1.51
CA VAL A 195 5.88 -15.99 -0.24
C VAL A 195 6.19 -14.79 0.64
N ASN A 196 5.15 -14.07 1.07
CA ASN A 196 5.30 -12.93 1.96
C ASN A 196 5.78 -13.40 3.34
N PRO A 197 6.96 -12.94 3.81
CA PRO A 197 7.55 -13.44 5.05
C PRO A 197 6.97 -12.80 6.31
N ILE A 198 6.25 -11.67 6.18
CA ILE A 198 5.75 -10.87 7.30
C ILE A 198 4.25 -11.07 7.52
N VAL A 199 3.49 -11.14 6.43
CA VAL A 199 2.04 -11.28 6.43
C VAL A 199 1.66 -12.65 5.88
N GLU A 200 1.58 -13.65 6.75
CA GLU A 200 1.31 -15.03 6.34
C GLU A 200 -0.07 -15.19 5.68
N SER A 201 -1.09 -14.50 6.22
CA SER A 201 -2.48 -14.60 5.73
C SER A 201 -2.65 -14.20 4.27
N ILE A 202 -1.80 -13.31 3.73
CA ILE A 202 -1.91 -12.85 2.34
C ILE A 202 -1.42 -13.89 1.33
N ASN A 203 -0.67 -14.91 1.75
CA ASN A 203 -0.09 -15.92 0.87
C ASN A 203 -1.14 -16.82 0.20
N SER A 204 -2.35 -16.89 0.76
CA SER A 204 -3.50 -17.59 0.16
C SER A 204 -4.28 -16.73 -0.85
N PHE A 205 -3.98 -15.43 -0.96
CA PHE A 205 -4.69 -14.47 -1.81
C PHE A 205 -3.98 -14.37 -3.16
N CYS A 206 -4.55 -14.96 -4.20
CA CYS A 206 -3.96 -15.02 -5.53
C CYS A 206 -4.96 -14.55 -6.61
N PRO A 207 -5.37 -13.27 -6.59
CA PRO A 207 -6.29 -12.74 -7.58
C PRO A 207 -5.68 -12.73 -8.97
N ASP A 208 -6.54 -12.79 -9.98
CA ASP A 208 -6.15 -12.66 -11.39
C ASP A 208 -6.13 -11.18 -11.79
N ILE A 209 -4.99 -10.68 -12.22
CA ILE A 209 -4.79 -9.28 -12.57
C ILE A 209 -4.62 -9.13 -14.08
N ASN A 210 -5.49 -8.36 -14.72
CA ASN A 210 -5.35 -8.00 -16.12
C ASN A 210 -4.23 -6.96 -16.28
N SER A 211 -2.98 -7.40 -16.25
CA SER A 211 -1.81 -6.52 -16.33
C SER A 211 -1.55 -6.00 -17.75
N GLN A 212 -0.75 -4.95 -17.87
CA GLN A 212 -0.38 -4.34 -19.14
C GLN A 212 0.53 -5.27 -19.97
N GLU A 213 0.54 -5.02 -21.28
CA GLU A 213 1.22 -5.85 -22.26
C GLU A 213 2.74 -5.98 -22.02
N ASP A 214 3.39 -4.93 -21.53
CA ASP A 214 4.82 -4.95 -21.24
C ASP A 214 5.18 -5.84 -20.03
N ILE A 215 4.32 -5.92 -19.01
CA ILE A 215 4.41 -6.91 -17.92
C ILE A 215 4.26 -8.31 -18.51
N ARG A 216 3.20 -8.55 -19.28
CA ARG A 216 2.95 -9.85 -19.93
C ARG A 216 4.09 -10.31 -20.84
N LYS A 217 4.84 -9.35 -21.41
CA LYS A 217 6.03 -9.61 -22.23
C LYS A 217 7.32 -9.73 -21.41
N GLY A 218 7.26 -9.68 -20.09
CA GLY A 218 8.42 -9.81 -19.21
C GLY A 218 9.44 -8.67 -19.34
N LYS A 219 8.99 -7.45 -19.70
CA LYS A 219 9.88 -6.29 -19.88
C LYS A 219 10.23 -5.57 -18.59
N LEU A 220 9.50 -5.84 -17.51
CA LEU A 220 9.67 -5.23 -16.20
C LEU A 220 10.08 -6.27 -15.16
N TYR A 221 10.80 -5.82 -14.13
CA TYR A 221 11.16 -6.66 -12.99
C TYR A 221 10.16 -6.48 -11.86
N LYS A 222 9.57 -7.58 -11.40
CA LYS A 222 8.60 -7.58 -10.30
C LYS A 222 9.29 -7.40 -8.95
N MET A 223 8.69 -6.57 -8.11
CA MET A 223 9.01 -6.37 -6.69
C MET A 223 7.81 -6.75 -5.84
N TYR A 224 8.00 -6.88 -4.54
CA TYR A 224 6.92 -7.19 -3.62
C TYR A 224 6.96 -6.29 -2.40
N ILE A 225 5.81 -5.88 -1.92
CA ILE A 225 5.63 -5.16 -0.66
C ILE A 225 5.36 -6.23 0.41
N ASN A 226 6.35 -6.53 1.25
CA ASN A 226 6.14 -7.48 2.35
C ASN A 226 5.20 -6.87 3.40
N LEU A 227 5.43 -5.59 3.74
CA LEU A 227 4.56 -4.78 4.57
C LEU A 227 4.86 -3.30 4.30
N MET A 228 3.84 -2.50 4.04
CA MET A 228 3.94 -1.05 4.04
C MET A 228 2.77 -0.48 4.82
N ALA A 229 3.03 0.51 5.67
CA ALA A 229 1.98 1.15 6.44
C ALA A 229 2.30 2.63 6.67
N PHE A 230 1.25 3.44 6.66
CA PHE A 230 1.24 4.83 7.08
C PHE A 230 0.18 5.00 8.16
N PHE A 231 0.59 5.41 9.35
CA PHE A 231 -0.31 5.91 10.37
C PHE A 231 -0.23 7.43 10.34
N ILE A 232 -1.32 8.06 9.97
CA ILE A 232 -1.43 9.51 9.73
C ILE A 232 -2.33 10.05 10.83
N LYS A 233 -1.79 10.88 11.72
CA LYS A 233 -2.49 11.38 12.87
C LYS A 233 -2.47 12.90 12.91
N LYS A 234 -3.65 13.52 12.92
CA LYS A 234 -3.81 14.95 13.16
C LYS A 234 -3.56 15.25 14.65
N GLU A 235 -2.62 16.13 14.91
CA GLU A 235 -2.27 16.62 16.25
C GLU A 235 -2.40 18.16 16.28
N PRO A 236 -2.47 18.80 17.46
CA PRO A 236 -2.67 20.27 17.54
C PRO A 236 -1.62 21.11 16.81
N LYS A 237 -0.40 20.58 16.64
CA LYS A 237 0.72 21.30 16.03
C LYS A 237 1.07 20.81 14.62
N GLY A 238 0.38 19.80 14.09
CA GLY A 238 0.71 19.24 12.78
C GLY A 238 0.08 17.89 12.52
N VAL A 239 0.53 17.25 11.45
CA VAL A 239 0.17 15.88 11.11
C VAL A 239 1.37 14.98 11.37
N LYS A 240 1.26 14.10 12.37
CA LYS A 240 2.27 13.09 12.65
C LYS A 240 2.10 11.92 11.69
N ILE A 241 3.20 11.49 11.07
CA ILE A 241 3.26 10.31 10.21
C ILE A 241 4.22 9.30 10.82
N THR A 242 3.74 8.07 11.03
CA THR A 242 4.56 6.90 11.30
C THR A 242 4.51 6.01 10.07
N HIS A 243 5.65 5.79 9.43
CA HIS A 243 5.76 5.01 8.21
C HIS A 243 6.60 3.76 8.43
N LEU A 244 6.01 2.60 8.08
CA LEU A 244 6.67 1.30 8.05
C LEU A 244 6.87 0.86 6.61
N SER A 245 8.02 0.23 6.32
CA SER A 245 8.27 -0.35 5.00
C SER A 245 9.18 -1.57 5.08
N SER A 246 8.72 -2.68 4.51
CA SER A 246 9.53 -3.82 4.11
C SER A 246 9.20 -4.17 2.66
N VAL A 247 10.22 -4.20 1.81
CA VAL A 247 10.09 -4.39 0.37
C VAL A 247 11.10 -5.43 -0.09
N ASP A 248 10.62 -6.48 -0.75
CA ASP A 248 11.48 -7.36 -1.52
C ASP A 248 11.69 -6.78 -2.92
N ALA A 249 12.90 -6.31 -3.18
CA ALA A 249 13.27 -5.80 -4.50
C ALA A 249 13.46 -6.91 -5.54
N ASN A 250 13.36 -8.17 -5.14
CA ASN A 250 13.57 -9.35 -5.99
C ASN A 250 14.86 -9.23 -6.82
N VAL A 251 15.96 -9.03 -6.13
CA VAL A 251 17.31 -8.91 -6.73
C VAL A 251 18.26 -9.92 -6.09
N SER A 252 19.11 -10.52 -6.92
CA SER A 252 20.16 -11.42 -6.46
C SER A 252 21.35 -10.63 -5.86
N TRP A 253 22.09 -11.29 -4.99
CA TRP A 253 23.40 -10.80 -4.57
C TRP A 253 24.32 -10.65 -5.79
N PRO A 254 25.17 -9.60 -5.96
CA PRO A 254 25.49 -8.56 -4.98
C PRO A 254 24.61 -7.28 -5.02
N LEU A 255 23.54 -7.26 -5.81
CA LEU A 255 22.66 -6.08 -5.97
C LEU A 255 21.82 -5.79 -4.72
N SER A 256 21.71 -6.74 -3.81
CA SER A 256 20.97 -6.58 -2.55
C SER A 256 21.46 -5.45 -1.66
N LEU A 257 22.78 -5.20 -1.63
CA LEU A 257 23.36 -4.06 -0.89
C LEU A 257 22.91 -2.69 -1.44
N ALA A 258 22.87 -2.56 -2.78
CA ALA A 258 22.37 -1.36 -3.42
C ALA A 258 20.85 -1.21 -3.21
N ALA A 259 20.12 -2.32 -3.18
CA ALA A 259 18.69 -2.34 -2.88
C ALA A 259 18.40 -1.85 -1.46
N GLY A 260 19.20 -2.23 -0.45
CA GLY A 260 19.06 -1.75 0.93
C GLY A 260 19.15 -0.22 1.04
N LYS A 261 20.18 0.38 0.40
CA LYS A 261 20.30 1.85 0.34
C LYS A 261 19.12 2.51 -0.39
N ALA A 262 18.64 1.90 -1.47
CA ALA A 262 17.49 2.41 -2.21
C ALA A 262 16.20 2.37 -1.37
N LYS A 263 15.99 1.31 -0.57
CA LYS A 263 14.85 1.20 0.37
C LYS A 263 14.90 2.34 1.39
N ALA A 264 16.06 2.57 2.02
CA ALA A 264 16.24 3.66 2.98
C ALA A 264 15.94 5.04 2.34
N THR A 265 16.51 5.31 1.16
CA THR A 265 16.25 6.56 0.41
C THR A 265 14.76 6.76 0.14
N LYS A 266 14.05 5.69 -0.27
CA LYS A 266 12.59 5.76 -0.51
C LYS A 266 11.80 6.12 0.75
N MET A 267 12.20 5.61 1.91
CA MET A 267 11.55 5.98 3.17
C MET A 267 11.76 7.45 3.50
N PHE A 268 12.99 7.96 3.39
CA PHE A 268 13.29 9.38 3.61
C PHE A 268 12.61 10.30 2.58
N ASN A 269 12.34 9.84 1.36
CA ASN A 269 11.62 10.63 0.36
C ASN A 269 10.24 11.09 0.86
N PHE A 270 9.57 10.32 1.72
CA PHE A 270 8.28 10.72 2.30
C PHE A 270 8.40 11.94 3.23
N VAL A 271 9.58 12.24 3.78
CA VAL A 271 9.80 13.44 4.59
C VAL A 271 9.59 14.73 3.79
N LYS A 272 9.73 14.68 2.45
CA LYS A 272 9.41 15.80 1.54
C LYS A 272 7.95 16.26 1.64
N LEU A 273 7.06 15.44 2.20
CA LEU A 273 5.69 15.88 2.52
C LEU A 273 5.65 17.09 3.44
N ARG A 274 6.68 17.31 4.27
CA ARG A 274 6.82 18.53 5.07
C ARG A 274 6.86 19.79 4.20
N ASP A 275 7.61 19.74 3.10
CA ASP A 275 7.76 20.89 2.21
C ASP A 275 6.53 21.12 1.34
N ILE A 276 5.87 20.03 0.94
CA ILE A 276 4.65 20.07 0.11
C ILE A 276 3.49 20.68 0.89
N PHE A 277 3.36 20.34 2.18
CA PHE A 277 2.23 20.73 3.01
C PHE A 277 2.55 21.75 4.09
N LYS A 278 3.74 22.38 4.07
CA LYS A 278 4.01 23.48 5.02
C LYS A 278 3.02 24.61 4.82
N LYS A 279 2.64 25.25 5.92
CA LYS A 279 1.82 26.45 5.88
C LYS A 279 2.72 27.60 5.39
N GLU A 280 2.29 28.34 4.37
CA GLU A 280 2.91 29.61 3.97
C GLU A 280 2.81 30.67 5.08
#